data_44ec8aeb6b7ac8c8a347a36b3e5fe304
#
_entry.id   44ec8aeb6b7ac8c8a347a36b3e5fe304
#
_cell.length_a   1.000
_cell.length_b   1.000
_cell.length_c   1.000
_cell.angle_alpha   90.00
_cell.angle_beta   90.00
_cell.angle_gamma   90.00
#
_symmetry.space_group_name_H-M   'P 1'
#
loop_
_entity.id
_entity.type
_entity.pdbx_description
1 polymer ?
#
loop_
_entity_poly.entity_id
_entity_poly.type
_entity_poly.pdbx_seq_one_letter_code
_entity_poly.pdbx_strand_id
1 'polypeptide(L)'
;MSEPALNEPALNEPTLNGPLPPTPGQTVGPFFGYALPYARGNELVEPGTPGAVRLHGTVRDGAGNPVPDALIEIWQADAAGDVVGRSGSILRDGTFTGWGRAETDREGGYWFRTVAPGSTEPGRARFFAVTVFARGLQDRLFTRAYLPDDPGSLGTDPLLTSLGAERRATLVTAREPDGSLRFDIRLQSDSKGEETVFLTYDRSTQPTRSTQPTRPARSARPGRDGAGA
;
A
#
# COMPACT_ATOMS: atom_id res chain seq x y z
N MET A 1 58.65 -32.60 -29.48
CA MET A 1 58.10 -31.27 -29.14
C MET A 1 56.77 -31.54 -28.43
N SER A 2 56.83 -31.49 -27.08
CA SER A 2 55.64 -31.75 -26.25
C SER A 2 55.03 -30.40 -25.85
N GLU A 3 53.75 -30.22 -26.14
CA GLU A 3 52.97 -29.04 -25.71
C GLU A 3 52.83 -29.02 -24.17
N PRO A 4 52.93 -27.86 -23.54
CA PRO A 4 52.66 -27.77 -22.13
C PRO A 4 51.14 -27.71 -21.89
N ALA A 5 50.67 -28.61 -21.02
CA ALA A 5 49.31 -28.63 -20.53
C ALA A 5 49.00 -27.30 -19.76
N LEU A 6 47.98 -26.57 -20.21
CA LEU A 6 47.42 -25.43 -19.49
C LEU A 6 46.71 -25.95 -18.24
N ASN A 7 47.26 -25.63 -17.10
CA ASN A 7 46.68 -25.89 -15.79
C ASN A 7 45.56 -24.88 -15.59
N GLU A 8 44.28 -25.25 -15.80
CA GLU A 8 43.14 -24.42 -15.41
C GLU A 8 43.08 -24.34 -13.89
N PRO A 9 42.95 -23.13 -13.32
CA PRO A 9 42.75 -23.03 -11.89
C PRO A 9 41.38 -23.60 -11.54
N ALA A 10 41.37 -24.60 -10.66
CA ALA A 10 40.13 -25.13 -10.10
C ALA A 10 39.37 -24.00 -9.42
N LEU A 11 38.20 -23.66 -9.97
CA LEU A 11 37.24 -22.77 -9.31
C LEU A 11 36.80 -23.48 -8.02
N ASN A 12 37.34 -23.02 -6.89
CA ASN A 12 36.86 -23.42 -5.56
C ASN A 12 35.43 -22.91 -5.44
N GLU A 13 34.45 -23.75 -5.75
CA GLU A 13 33.07 -23.46 -5.38
C GLU A 13 33.01 -23.37 -3.84
N PRO A 14 32.51 -22.26 -3.28
CA PRO A 14 32.35 -22.17 -1.85
C PRO A 14 31.32 -23.23 -1.42
N THR A 15 31.74 -24.18 -0.61
CA THR A 15 30.82 -25.13 0.04
C THR A 15 29.91 -24.34 0.99
N LEU A 16 28.68 -24.10 0.54
CA LEU A 16 27.63 -23.47 1.35
C LEU A 16 27.11 -24.42 2.43
N ASN A 17 27.95 -24.74 3.42
CA ASN A 17 27.57 -25.59 4.56
C ASN A 17 27.09 -24.79 5.79
N GLY A 18 26.81 -23.49 5.62
CA GLY A 18 26.24 -22.61 6.63
C GLY A 18 24.85 -22.04 6.21
N PRO A 19 24.11 -21.42 7.14
CA PRO A 19 22.91 -20.69 6.76
C PRO A 19 23.28 -19.62 5.74
N LEU A 20 22.50 -19.57 4.65
CA LEU A 20 22.70 -18.55 3.62
C LEU A 20 22.61 -17.15 4.25
N PRO A 21 23.49 -16.22 3.87
CA PRO A 21 23.37 -14.84 4.32
C PRO A 21 22.04 -14.24 3.85
N PRO A 22 21.44 -13.32 4.61
CA PRO A 22 20.23 -12.66 4.16
C PRO A 22 20.47 -11.94 2.83
N THR A 23 19.49 -12.00 1.95
CA THR A 23 19.53 -11.25 0.68
C THR A 23 19.74 -9.77 0.98
N PRO A 24 20.68 -9.09 0.31
CA PRO A 24 20.88 -7.66 0.48
C PRO A 24 19.58 -6.89 0.26
N GLY A 25 19.38 -5.83 1.02
CA GLY A 25 18.25 -4.93 0.84
C GLY A 25 18.26 -4.34 -0.57
N GLN A 26 17.09 -4.25 -1.19
CA GLN A 26 16.91 -3.68 -2.53
C GLN A 26 15.93 -2.52 -2.45
N THR A 27 16.20 -1.47 -3.21
CA THR A 27 15.23 -0.37 -3.37
C THR A 27 14.11 -0.79 -4.30
N VAL A 28 12.99 -0.05 -4.27
CA VAL A 28 11.87 -0.26 -5.20
C VAL A 28 12.33 -0.16 -6.67
N GLY A 29 13.40 0.56 -6.92
CA GLY A 29 13.93 0.83 -8.27
C GLY A 29 13.17 1.96 -8.97
N PRO A 30 13.75 2.56 -10.04
CA PRO A 30 13.19 3.77 -10.64
C PRO A 30 11.97 3.52 -11.54
N PHE A 31 11.70 2.29 -11.94
CA PHE A 31 10.66 1.97 -12.94
C PHE A 31 9.27 1.75 -12.35
N PHE A 32 9.11 1.73 -11.05
CA PHE A 32 7.78 1.55 -10.44
C PHE A 32 6.80 2.68 -10.82
N GLY A 33 7.30 3.92 -10.97
CA GLY A 33 6.51 5.07 -11.40
C GLY A 33 6.00 4.97 -12.84
N TYR A 34 6.57 4.09 -13.67
CA TYR A 34 6.10 3.85 -15.05
C TYR A 34 5.27 2.59 -15.19
N ALA A 35 5.60 1.55 -14.42
CA ALA A 35 5.02 0.23 -14.59
C ALA A 35 3.73 0.03 -13.78
N LEU A 36 3.57 0.71 -12.68
CA LEU A 36 2.49 0.49 -11.73
C LEU A 36 1.30 1.45 -11.85
N PRO A 37 1.44 2.72 -12.26
CA PRO A 37 0.28 3.58 -12.53
C PRO A 37 -0.57 3.02 -13.66
N TYR A 38 -1.88 3.22 -13.57
CA TYR A 38 -2.83 2.86 -14.61
C TYR A 38 -3.95 3.90 -14.67
N ALA A 39 -4.61 3.97 -15.82
CA ALA A 39 -5.64 4.96 -16.06
C ALA A 39 -6.72 4.93 -14.97
N ARG A 40 -7.01 6.08 -14.38
CA ARG A 40 -8.01 6.26 -13.32
C ARG A 40 -7.72 5.46 -12.02
N GLY A 41 -6.48 5.07 -11.78
CA GLY A 41 -6.09 4.34 -10.56
C GLY A 41 -6.43 5.07 -9.26
N ASN A 42 -6.45 6.39 -9.30
CA ASN A 42 -6.80 7.29 -8.19
C ASN A 42 -8.30 7.60 -8.07
N GLU A 43 -9.15 7.07 -8.96
CA GLU A 43 -10.59 7.29 -8.96
C GLU A 43 -11.31 6.02 -8.49
N LEU A 44 -11.61 5.90 -7.21
CA LEU A 44 -12.30 4.75 -6.63
C LEU A 44 -13.81 4.80 -6.88
N VAL A 45 -14.32 6.00 -7.14
CA VAL A 45 -15.73 6.24 -7.48
C VAL A 45 -15.85 7.17 -8.67
N GLU A 46 -16.97 7.09 -9.39
CA GLU A 46 -17.25 7.96 -10.53
C GLU A 46 -17.48 9.44 -10.10
N PRO A 47 -17.21 10.40 -11.00
CA PRO A 47 -17.59 11.77 -10.77
C PRO A 47 -19.09 11.90 -10.46
N GLY A 48 -19.44 12.70 -9.45
CA GLY A 48 -20.83 12.89 -9.05
C GLY A 48 -21.40 11.80 -8.14
N THR A 49 -20.64 10.81 -7.73
CA THR A 49 -21.07 9.82 -6.73
C THR A 49 -21.47 10.53 -5.43
N PRO A 50 -22.66 10.27 -4.88
CA PRO A 50 -23.09 10.86 -3.61
C PRO A 50 -22.10 10.54 -2.49
N GLY A 51 -21.73 11.54 -1.69
CA GLY A 51 -20.77 11.37 -0.62
C GLY A 51 -19.31 11.19 -1.07
N ALA A 52 -19.01 11.41 -2.35
CA ALA A 52 -17.63 11.42 -2.82
C ALA A 52 -16.81 12.51 -2.13
N VAL A 53 -15.59 12.15 -1.73
CA VAL A 53 -14.61 13.07 -1.16
C VAL A 53 -13.33 13.03 -1.98
N ARG A 54 -12.60 14.13 -1.97
CA ARG A 54 -11.23 14.17 -2.48
C ARG A 54 -10.25 14.04 -1.32
N LEU A 55 -9.40 13.01 -1.35
CA LEU A 55 -8.22 12.91 -0.51
C LEU A 55 -7.03 13.37 -1.34
N HIS A 56 -6.25 14.31 -0.84
CA HIS A 56 -5.07 14.81 -1.55
C HIS A 56 -3.98 15.24 -0.58
N GLY A 57 -2.80 15.49 -1.09
CA GLY A 57 -1.67 15.95 -0.31
C GLY A 57 -0.40 16.02 -1.12
N THR A 58 0.72 16.27 -0.43
CA THR A 58 2.05 16.30 -1.01
C THR A 58 2.96 15.29 -0.30
N VAL A 59 3.89 14.70 -1.04
CA VAL A 59 4.98 13.89 -0.50
C VAL A 59 6.25 14.71 -0.50
N ARG A 60 6.92 14.80 0.65
CA ARG A 60 8.15 15.58 0.84
C ARG A 60 9.23 14.75 1.51
N ASP A 61 10.48 15.05 1.16
CA ASP A 61 11.67 14.51 1.83
C ASP A 61 11.96 15.24 3.16
N GLY A 62 13.04 14.85 3.85
CA GLY A 62 13.46 15.47 5.12
C GLY A 62 13.88 16.92 5.03
N ALA A 63 14.33 17.37 3.84
CA ALA A 63 14.67 18.77 3.58
C ALA A 63 13.45 19.61 3.19
N GLY A 64 12.28 18.98 3.03
CA GLY A 64 11.04 19.64 2.61
C GLY A 64 10.89 19.75 1.09
N ASN A 65 11.77 19.15 0.30
CA ASN A 65 11.64 19.12 -1.15
C ASN A 65 10.52 18.17 -1.57
N PRO A 66 9.81 18.45 -2.66
CA PRO A 66 8.83 17.52 -3.20
C PRO A 66 9.50 16.22 -3.67
N VAL A 67 8.81 15.11 -3.50
CA VAL A 67 9.23 13.80 -4.01
C VAL A 67 8.36 13.47 -5.23
N PRO A 68 8.83 13.77 -6.44
CA PRO A 68 8.16 13.34 -7.66
C PRO A 68 8.31 11.83 -7.81
N ASP A 69 7.44 11.21 -8.57
CA ASP A 69 7.44 9.76 -8.83
C ASP A 69 7.25 8.85 -7.59
N ALA A 70 6.83 9.39 -6.45
CA ALA A 70 6.31 8.54 -5.39
C ALA A 70 4.99 7.90 -5.84
N LEU A 71 4.72 6.71 -5.34
CA LEU A 71 3.49 5.98 -5.59
C LEU A 71 2.75 5.78 -4.28
N ILE A 72 1.52 6.26 -4.24
CA ILE A 72 0.65 6.17 -3.07
C ILE A 72 -0.45 5.17 -3.38
N GLU A 73 -0.64 4.22 -2.48
CA GLU A 73 -1.81 3.33 -2.49
C GLU A 73 -2.65 3.58 -1.27
N ILE A 74 -3.97 3.55 -1.46
CA ILE A 74 -4.92 3.58 -0.35
C ILE A 74 -5.75 2.31 -0.33
N TRP A 75 -6.06 1.86 0.89
CA TRP A 75 -7.06 0.85 1.19
C TRP A 75 -8.02 1.42 2.21
N GLN A 76 -9.31 1.18 2.03
CA GLN A 76 -10.33 1.70 2.92
C GLN A 76 -11.56 0.79 2.97
N ALA A 77 -12.32 0.92 4.04
CA ALA A 77 -13.68 0.45 4.09
C ALA A 77 -14.60 1.32 3.20
N ASP A 78 -15.75 0.82 2.84
CA ASP A 78 -16.78 1.64 2.23
C ASP A 78 -17.41 2.62 3.23
N ALA A 79 -18.40 3.38 2.81
CA ALA A 79 -19.07 4.36 3.67
C ALA A 79 -19.85 3.74 4.85
N ALA A 80 -20.24 2.47 4.74
CA ALA A 80 -20.90 1.73 5.82
C ALA A 80 -19.90 1.12 6.83
N GLY A 81 -18.62 1.05 6.47
CA GLY A 81 -17.58 0.43 7.29
C GLY A 81 -17.22 -1.00 6.87
N ASP A 82 -17.81 -1.47 5.78
CA ASP A 82 -17.52 -2.82 5.28
C ASP A 82 -16.20 -2.84 4.51
N VAL A 83 -15.35 -3.81 4.86
CA VAL A 83 -14.09 -4.03 4.14
C VAL A 83 -14.36 -4.85 2.90
N VAL A 84 -14.16 -4.24 1.74
CA VAL A 84 -14.41 -4.88 0.44
C VAL A 84 -13.32 -5.90 0.17
N GLY A 85 -13.61 -7.18 0.39
CA GLY A 85 -12.70 -8.33 0.17
C GLY A 85 -12.70 -8.84 -1.26
N ARG A 86 -12.67 -7.98 -2.28
CA ARG A 86 -12.63 -8.41 -3.68
C ARG A 86 -11.19 -8.65 -4.15
N SER A 87 -11.01 -9.72 -4.92
CA SER A 87 -9.78 -9.90 -5.68
C SER A 87 -9.60 -8.68 -6.58
N GLY A 88 -8.49 -7.96 -6.40
CA GLY A 88 -8.26 -6.69 -7.09
C GLY A 88 -8.29 -6.85 -8.61
N SER A 89 -9.09 -6.04 -9.28
CA SER A 89 -8.94 -5.73 -10.67
C SER A 89 -8.43 -4.30 -10.78
N ILE A 90 -7.42 -4.09 -11.59
CA ILE A 90 -6.95 -2.76 -11.97
C ILE A 90 -7.91 -2.09 -12.97
N LEU A 91 -8.90 -2.82 -13.48
CA LEU A 91 -9.94 -2.27 -14.35
C LEU A 91 -10.98 -1.54 -13.51
N ARG A 92 -11.27 -0.29 -13.89
CA ARG A 92 -12.32 0.53 -13.28
C ARG A 92 -13.62 0.32 -14.06
N ASP A 93 -14.49 -0.50 -13.49
CA ASP A 93 -15.82 -0.83 -14.06
C ASP A 93 -16.97 -0.16 -13.29
N GLY A 94 -16.66 0.82 -12.45
CA GLY A 94 -17.61 1.48 -11.56
C GLY A 94 -17.86 0.77 -10.25
N THR A 95 -17.28 -0.42 -10.05
CA THR A 95 -17.41 -1.14 -8.78
C THR A 95 -16.42 -0.60 -7.76
N PHE A 96 -16.91 -0.21 -6.59
CA PHE A 96 -16.05 0.19 -5.48
C PHE A 96 -15.26 -1.01 -4.94
N THR A 97 -13.93 -0.89 -4.95
CA THR A 97 -13.01 -1.94 -4.47
C THR A 97 -12.34 -1.60 -3.15
N GLY A 98 -12.50 -0.37 -2.66
CA GLY A 98 -11.80 0.15 -1.49
C GLY A 98 -10.31 0.38 -1.70
N TRP A 99 -9.78 0.16 -2.90
CA TRP A 99 -8.38 0.31 -3.22
C TRP A 99 -8.15 1.30 -4.36
N GLY A 100 -7.14 2.14 -4.21
CA GLY A 100 -6.72 3.09 -5.22
C GLY A 100 -5.21 3.29 -5.24
N ARG A 101 -4.71 3.80 -6.37
CA ARG A 101 -3.30 4.10 -6.59
C ARG A 101 -3.13 5.42 -7.33
N ALA A 102 -2.23 6.26 -6.85
CA ALA A 102 -1.86 7.54 -7.44
C ALA A 102 -0.34 7.69 -7.48
N GLU A 103 0.19 8.23 -8.55
CA GLU A 103 1.55 8.74 -8.61
C GLU A 103 1.58 10.21 -8.14
N THR A 104 2.73 10.68 -7.69
CA THR A 104 2.95 12.08 -7.41
C THR A 104 3.42 12.82 -8.66
N ASP A 105 2.97 14.06 -8.80
CA ASP A 105 3.45 14.99 -9.83
C ASP A 105 4.83 15.58 -9.47
N ARG A 106 5.31 16.54 -10.27
CA ARG A 106 6.62 17.18 -10.08
C ARG A 106 6.71 17.98 -8.78
N GLU A 107 5.60 18.45 -8.30
CA GLU A 107 5.45 19.19 -7.04
C GLU A 107 5.23 18.27 -5.84
N GLY A 108 5.26 16.94 -6.07
CA GLY A 108 5.01 15.91 -5.07
C GLY A 108 3.54 15.72 -4.74
N GLY A 109 2.63 16.33 -5.51
CA GLY A 109 1.19 16.30 -5.30
C GLY A 109 0.56 14.96 -5.70
N TYR A 110 -0.40 14.49 -4.93
CA TYR A 110 -1.23 13.32 -5.25
C TYR A 110 -2.69 13.57 -4.88
N TRP A 111 -3.61 12.82 -5.47
CA TRP A 111 -5.02 12.89 -5.11
C TRP A 111 -5.78 11.60 -5.42
N PHE A 112 -6.88 11.40 -4.68
CA PHE A 112 -7.86 10.34 -4.88
C PHE A 112 -9.27 10.91 -4.88
N ARG A 113 -10.16 10.33 -5.69
CA ARG A 113 -11.61 10.49 -5.57
C ARG A 113 -12.18 9.21 -5.00
N THR A 114 -12.79 9.31 -3.83
CA THR A 114 -13.33 8.15 -3.11
C THR A 114 -14.53 8.56 -2.26
N VAL A 115 -15.02 7.69 -1.40
CA VAL A 115 -15.97 8.00 -0.35
C VAL A 115 -15.27 8.09 0.99
N ALA A 116 -15.81 8.86 1.93
CA ALA A 116 -15.30 8.80 3.30
C ALA A 116 -15.51 7.39 3.87
N PRO A 117 -14.46 6.71 4.38
CA PRO A 117 -14.63 5.38 4.98
C PRO A 117 -15.53 5.44 6.20
N GLY A 118 -16.37 4.43 6.37
CA GLY A 118 -17.06 4.16 7.63
C GLY A 118 -16.12 3.55 8.66
N SER A 119 -16.58 3.43 9.89
CA SER A 119 -15.85 2.72 10.94
C SER A 119 -15.98 1.21 10.74
N THR A 120 -14.87 0.47 10.73
CA THR A 120 -14.87 -0.99 10.60
C THR A 120 -15.33 -1.71 11.87
N GLU A 121 -15.30 -1.01 13.00
CA GLU A 121 -15.78 -1.50 14.29
C GLU A 121 -16.46 -0.35 15.04
N PRO A 122 -17.54 -0.60 15.79
CA PRO A 122 -18.20 0.48 16.56
C PRO A 122 -17.23 1.24 17.46
N GLY A 123 -17.26 2.57 17.37
CA GLY A 123 -16.41 3.45 18.17
C GLY A 123 -14.95 3.54 17.76
N ARG A 124 -14.54 2.91 16.67
CA ARG A 124 -13.18 3.04 16.11
C ARG A 124 -13.08 4.26 15.20
N ALA A 125 -11.93 4.89 15.23
CA ALA A 125 -11.63 6.00 14.33
C ALA A 125 -11.56 5.53 12.88
N ARG A 126 -12.12 6.35 11.99
CA ARG A 126 -12.17 6.11 10.54
C ARG A 126 -10.87 6.55 9.88
N PHE A 127 -10.33 5.75 8.98
CA PHE A 127 -9.05 6.05 8.33
C PHE A 127 -8.94 5.44 6.94
N PHE A 128 -8.04 6.00 6.15
CA PHE A 128 -7.47 5.38 4.96
C PHE A 128 -6.15 4.70 5.37
N ALA A 129 -5.99 3.41 5.05
CA ALA A 129 -4.70 2.75 5.15
C ALA A 129 -3.87 3.19 3.94
N VAL A 130 -2.70 3.75 4.19
CA VAL A 130 -1.85 4.35 3.15
C VAL A 130 -0.55 3.57 3.03
N THR A 131 -0.17 3.22 1.81
CA THR A 131 1.12 2.63 1.49
C THR A 131 1.88 3.59 0.58
N VAL A 132 3.14 3.84 0.90
CA VAL A 132 4.01 4.75 0.16
C VAL A 132 5.18 4.00 -0.41
N PHE A 133 5.41 4.17 -1.71
CA PHE A 133 6.63 3.76 -2.41
C PHE A 133 7.32 5.01 -2.91
N ALA A 134 8.62 5.08 -2.72
CA ALA A 134 9.41 6.20 -3.23
C ALA A 134 10.81 5.72 -3.59
N ARG A 135 11.46 6.45 -4.48
CA ARG A 135 12.83 6.17 -4.89
C ARG A 135 13.76 6.25 -3.68
N GLY A 136 14.64 5.28 -3.55
CA GLY A 136 15.58 5.18 -2.43
C GLY A 136 15.08 4.45 -1.19
N LEU A 137 13.78 4.19 -1.07
CA LEU A 137 13.26 3.34 0.00
C LEU A 137 13.59 1.87 -0.30
N GLN A 138 14.06 1.13 0.71
CA GLN A 138 14.27 -0.31 0.61
C GLN A 138 12.96 -1.09 0.70
N ASP A 139 12.07 -0.62 1.56
CA ASP A 139 10.73 -1.19 1.77
C ASP A 139 9.66 -0.11 1.60
N ARG A 140 8.44 -0.54 1.24
CA ARG A 140 7.29 0.33 1.27
C ARG A 140 6.98 0.75 2.70
N LEU A 141 6.52 1.98 2.86
CA LEU A 141 6.11 2.52 4.15
C LEU A 141 4.60 2.40 4.30
N PHE A 142 4.15 2.10 5.52
CA PHE A 142 2.72 2.02 5.86
C PHE A 142 2.36 3.11 6.84
N THR A 143 1.22 3.76 6.63
CA THR A 143 0.68 4.74 7.56
C THR A 143 -0.86 4.73 7.52
N ARG A 144 -1.50 5.58 8.30
CA ARG A 144 -2.94 5.80 8.30
C ARG A 144 -3.24 7.28 8.20
N ALA A 145 -4.20 7.63 7.37
CA ALA A 145 -4.76 8.97 7.29
C ALA A 145 -6.14 8.96 7.95
N TYR A 146 -6.22 9.45 9.17
CA TYR A 146 -7.45 9.47 9.97
C TYR A 146 -8.34 10.65 9.57
N LEU A 147 -9.66 10.43 9.57
CA LEU A 147 -10.63 11.50 9.35
C LEU A 147 -10.75 12.39 10.62
N PRO A 148 -10.83 13.72 10.47
CA PRO A 148 -10.80 14.63 11.63
C PRO A 148 -12.18 14.78 12.29
N ASP A 149 -13.25 14.25 11.69
CA ASP A 149 -14.65 14.61 12.01
C ASP A 149 -15.20 13.94 13.27
N ASP A 150 -14.48 13.01 13.88
CA ASP A 150 -14.91 12.31 15.09
C ASP A 150 -13.84 12.38 16.19
N PRO A 151 -13.80 13.50 16.94
CA PRO A 151 -12.83 13.68 18.02
C PRO A 151 -12.93 12.61 19.12
N GLY A 152 -14.12 12.06 19.36
CA GLY A 152 -14.35 11.00 20.35
C GLY A 152 -13.61 9.74 20.00
N SER A 153 -13.83 9.22 18.78
CA SER A 153 -13.14 8.02 18.29
C SER A 153 -11.64 8.24 18.12
N LEU A 154 -11.20 9.44 17.70
CA LEU A 154 -9.78 9.79 17.63
C LEU A 154 -9.12 9.78 19.02
N GLY A 155 -9.85 10.23 20.04
CA GLY A 155 -9.37 10.26 21.43
C GLY A 155 -9.23 8.89 22.08
N THR A 156 -9.89 7.86 21.53
CA THR A 156 -9.88 6.48 22.06
C THR A 156 -9.15 5.49 21.15
N ASP A 157 -8.72 5.90 19.96
CA ASP A 157 -7.99 5.01 19.05
C ASP A 157 -6.65 4.58 19.66
N PRO A 158 -6.36 3.26 19.75
CA PRO A 158 -5.15 2.75 20.42
C PRO A 158 -3.84 3.25 19.81
N LEU A 159 -3.78 3.42 18.48
CA LEU A 159 -2.58 3.95 17.83
C LEU A 159 -2.40 5.43 18.18
N LEU A 160 -3.46 6.22 18.00
CA LEU A 160 -3.38 7.66 18.24
C LEU A 160 -3.10 7.99 19.72
N THR A 161 -3.65 7.21 20.67
CA THR A 161 -3.41 7.41 22.11
C THR A 161 -2.02 6.98 22.54
N SER A 162 -1.35 6.09 21.80
CA SER A 162 0.05 5.70 22.08
C SER A 162 1.07 6.75 21.63
N LEU A 163 0.65 7.78 20.92
CA LEU A 163 1.52 8.81 20.33
C LEU A 163 1.39 10.14 21.10
N GLY A 164 2.50 10.88 21.20
CA GLY A 164 2.47 12.28 21.63
C GLY A 164 1.69 13.15 20.64
N ALA A 165 1.22 14.32 21.09
CA ALA A 165 0.31 15.18 20.32
C ALA A 165 0.85 15.57 18.93
N GLU A 166 2.12 15.94 18.84
CA GLU A 166 2.77 16.31 17.58
C GLU A 166 2.80 15.14 16.59
N ARG A 167 3.20 13.96 17.06
CA ARG A 167 3.25 12.74 16.23
C ARG A 167 1.85 12.29 15.80
N ARG A 168 0.87 12.40 16.69
CA ARG A 168 -0.54 12.12 16.38
C ARG A 168 -1.05 13.03 15.28
N ALA A 169 -0.71 14.31 15.29
CA ALA A 169 -1.14 15.28 14.29
C ALA A 169 -0.69 14.90 12.88
N THR A 170 0.44 14.19 12.72
CA THR A 170 0.90 13.73 11.41
C THR A 170 0.04 12.62 10.79
N LEU A 171 -0.87 12.04 11.55
CA LEU A 171 -1.78 10.98 11.10
C LEU A 171 -3.21 11.47 10.84
N VAL A 172 -3.56 12.69 11.24
CA VAL A 172 -4.93 13.20 11.09
C VAL A 172 -4.99 14.12 9.87
N THR A 173 -5.93 13.84 8.96
CA THR A 173 -6.16 14.69 7.79
C THR A 173 -6.71 16.06 8.21
N ALA A 174 -6.41 17.07 7.42
CA ALA A 174 -7.06 18.37 7.55
C ALA A 174 -8.25 18.45 6.59
N ARG A 175 -9.44 18.85 7.10
CA ARG A 175 -10.58 19.14 6.23
C ARG A 175 -10.46 20.55 5.70
N GLU A 176 -10.52 20.70 4.39
CA GLU A 176 -10.47 21.98 3.72
C GLU A 176 -11.88 22.59 3.52
N PRO A 177 -11.98 23.89 3.21
CA PRO A 177 -13.27 24.57 3.07
C PRO A 177 -14.16 24.00 1.95
N ASP A 178 -13.58 23.38 0.93
CA ASP A 178 -14.29 22.69 -0.16
C ASP A 178 -14.76 21.27 0.21
N GLY A 179 -14.50 20.84 1.45
CA GLY A 179 -14.83 19.51 1.94
C GLY A 179 -13.79 18.44 1.61
N SER A 180 -12.73 18.77 0.90
CA SER A 180 -11.63 17.83 0.65
C SER A 180 -10.85 17.52 1.93
N LEU A 181 -10.11 16.43 1.89
CA LEU A 181 -9.23 15.95 2.98
C LEU A 181 -7.79 16.08 2.52
N ARG A 182 -7.01 16.89 3.23
CA ARG A 182 -5.57 17.01 2.96
C ARG A 182 -4.78 16.12 3.91
N PHE A 183 -3.86 15.34 3.36
CA PHE A 183 -2.92 14.49 4.09
C PHE A 183 -1.53 14.62 3.45
N ASP A 184 -0.69 15.43 4.04
CA ASP A 184 0.69 15.60 3.61
C ASP A 184 1.57 14.51 4.23
N ILE A 185 2.49 13.95 3.45
CA ILE A 185 3.39 12.87 3.84
C ILE A 185 4.83 13.38 3.85
N ARG A 186 5.50 13.28 4.97
CA ARG A 186 6.92 13.58 5.11
C ARG A 186 7.67 12.30 5.36
N LEU A 187 8.53 11.90 4.41
CA LEU A 187 9.20 10.60 4.41
C LEU A 187 10.31 10.51 5.45
N GLN A 188 10.86 11.63 5.85
CA GLN A 188 11.99 11.70 6.76
C GLN A 188 11.84 12.93 7.66
N SER A 189 12.28 12.81 8.92
CA SER A 189 12.33 13.92 9.84
C SER A 189 13.61 14.70 9.68
N ASP A 190 13.51 16.02 9.68
CA ASP A 190 14.59 16.85 10.14
C ASP A 190 14.67 16.79 11.68
N SER A 191 15.61 17.53 12.29
CA SER A 191 15.80 17.58 13.74
C SER A 191 14.56 18.00 14.55
N LYS A 192 13.45 18.38 13.92
CA LYS A 192 12.20 18.85 14.53
C LYS A 192 11.10 17.79 14.66
N GLY A 193 11.31 16.58 14.15
CA GLY A 193 10.40 15.46 14.37
C GLY A 193 9.07 15.53 13.61
N GLU A 194 9.02 16.22 12.47
CA GLU A 194 7.80 16.37 11.65
C GLU A 194 7.54 15.20 10.69
N GLU A 195 8.32 14.14 10.78
CA GLU A 195 8.12 12.94 9.96
C GLU A 195 6.74 12.32 10.20
N THR A 196 6.07 11.93 9.13
CA THR A 196 4.84 11.13 9.23
C THR A 196 5.10 9.85 10.03
N VAL A 197 4.19 9.47 10.91
CA VAL A 197 4.31 8.22 11.64
C VAL A 197 4.12 7.06 10.68
N PHE A 198 5.15 6.24 10.50
CA PHE A 198 5.07 5.00 9.75
C PHE A 198 4.95 3.80 10.68
N LEU A 199 4.19 2.80 10.24
CA LEU A 199 3.82 1.63 11.00
C LEU A 199 4.72 0.45 10.62
N THR A 200 5.23 -0.24 11.62
CA THR A 200 5.91 -1.53 11.42
C THR A 200 4.94 -2.65 11.72
N TYR A 201 4.76 -3.55 10.76
CA TYR A 201 3.98 -4.78 10.97
C TYR A 201 4.94 -5.91 11.32
N ASP A 202 4.83 -6.43 12.53
CA ASP A 202 5.57 -7.61 12.94
C ASP A 202 5.02 -8.84 12.20
N ARG A 203 5.86 -9.48 11.40
CA ARG A 203 5.51 -10.70 10.67
C ARG A 203 5.28 -11.90 11.60
N SER A 204 5.74 -11.84 12.83
CA SER A 204 5.59 -12.92 13.81
C SER A 204 4.15 -13.10 14.31
N THR A 205 3.31 -12.08 14.15
CA THR A 205 1.91 -12.09 14.59
C THR A 205 0.89 -12.42 13.49
N GLN A 206 1.34 -12.76 12.28
CA GLN A 206 0.40 -13.20 11.27
C GLN A 206 -0.18 -14.58 11.67
N PRO A 207 -1.51 -14.72 11.81
CA PRO A 207 -2.10 -16.03 11.98
C PRO A 207 -1.68 -16.88 10.79
N THR A 208 -1.08 -18.04 11.09
CA THR A 208 -0.77 -19.07 10.09
C THR A 208 -2.00 -19.24 9.22
N ARG A 209 -1.86 -18.95 7.93
CA ARG A 209 -2.91 -19.14 6.93
C ARG A 209 -3.45 -20.55 7.12
N SER A 210 -4.63 -20.68 7.70
CA SER A 210 -5.34 -21.96 7.76
C SER A 210 -5.44 -22.47 6.33
N THR A 211 -4.98 -23.68 6.13
CA THR A 211 -5.06 -24.45 4.89
C THR A 211 -6.36 -24.15 4.13
N GLN A 212 -6.21 -23.61 2.92
CA GLN A 212 -7.33 -23.45 2.00
C GLN A 212 -8.07 -24.80 1.91
N PRO A 213 -9.40 -24.83 1.96
CA PRO A 213 -10.14 -26.04 1.69
C PRO A 213 -9.77 -26.51 0.27
N THR A 214 -9.28 -27.73 0.19
CA THR A 214 -8.96 -28.41 -1.06
C THR A 214 -10.18 -28.35 -1.98
N ARG A 215 -10.03 -27.68 -3.11
CA ARG A 215 -11.03 -27.61 -4.17
C ARG A 215 -11.39 -29.05 -4.58
N PRO A 216 -12.67 -29.45 -4.53
CA PRO A 216 -13.04 -30.81 -4.94
C PRO A 216 -12.63 -31.04 -6.39
N ALA A 217 -12.02 -32.21 -6.64
CA ALA A 217 -11.60 -32.63 -7.97
C ALA A 217 -12.80 -32.57 -8.93
N ARG A 218 -12.62 -31.91 -10.05
CA ARG A 218 -13.61 -31.85 -11.13
C ARG A 218 -13.84 -33.28 -11.63
N SER A 219 -15.03 -33.83 -11.39
CA SER A 219 -15.43 -35.13 -11.92
C SER A 219 -15.30 -35.11 -13.45
N ALA A 220 -14.61 -36.11 -13.98
CA ALA A 220 -14.46 -36.33 -15.42
C ALA A 220 -15.87 -36.53 -16.04
N ARG A 221 -16.15 -35.79 -17.10
CA ARG A 221 -17.33 -36.02 -17.95
C ARG A 221 -17.22 -37.42 -18.58
N PRO A 222 -18.29 -38.26 -18.51
CA PRO A 222 -18.27 -39.50 -19.27
C PRO A 222 -18.27 -39.21 -20.78
N GLY A 223 -17.42 -39.94 -21.51
CA GLY A 223 -17.33 -39.89 -22.94
C GLY A 223 -18.67 -40.17 -23.63
N ARG A 224 -19.02 -39.42 -24.63
CA ARG A 224 -20.09 -39.74 -25.58
C ARG A 224 -19.51 -40.79 -26.52
N ASP A 225 -19.91 -42.03 -26.33
CA ASP A 225 -19.73 -43.07 -27.29
C ASP A 225 -20.63 -42.78 -28.50
N GLY A 226 -20.01 -42.79 -29.69
CA GLY A 226 -20.70 -42.72 -30.96
C GLY A 226 -21.38 -44.03 -31.24
N ALA A 227 -22.62 -43.96 -31.67
CA ALA A 227 -23.26 -45.05 -32.40
C ALA A 227 -23.72 -44.45 -33.72
N GLY A 228 -23.11 -44.96 -34.83
CA GLY A 228 -23.60 -44.78 -36.17
C GLY A 228 -24.74 -45.78 -36.46
N ALA A 229 -25.61 -45.36 -37.25
CA ALA A 229 -26.35 -46.12 -38.30
C ALA A 229 -27.10 -45.08 -39.14
#